data_16c99ad0342855cb9bd70881aaab37c2
#
_entry.id   16c99ad0342855cb9bd70881aaab37c2
#
_cell.length_a   1.000
_cell.length_b   1.000
_cell.length_c   1.000
_cell.angle_alpha   90.00
_cell.angle_beta   90.00
_cell.angle_gamma   90.00
#
_symmetry.space_group_name_H-M   'P 1'
#
loop_
_entity.id
_entity.type
_entity.pdbx_description
1 polymer ?
#
loop_
_entity_poly.entity_id
_entity_poly.type
_entity_poly.pdbx_seq_one_letter_code
_entity_poly.pdbx_strand_id
1 'polypeptide(L)'
;VILIATQVIEAGVDIDMDIGYKDISRLDSEEQFMGRINRSGKKEGVVYFFDMDDASAIYKNDVRIEKDKTLENEEIRQLLLLKNFPEFYESKILPSIKKEGEKINDKNLEEFFCGKVALLNMPEVAKRMRLIDDNRQMVSVYLGRIIQGEKDEKIDGRALWQEYKELIEECKLEYAEKKIKLHDIRSQM
;
A
#
# COMPACT_ATOMS: atom_id res chain seq x y z
N VAL A 1 -9.99 13.29 20.34
CA VAL A 1 -9.19 13.46 19.11
C VAL A 1 -10.03 12.98 17.94
N ILE A 2 -10.02 13.72 16.83
CA ILE A 2 -10.64 13.31 15.57
C ILE A 2 -9.49 13.09 14.57
N LEU A 3 -9.49 11.94 13.92
CA LEU A 3 -8.56 11.59 12.84
C LEU A 3 -9.35 11.42 11.55
N ILE A 4 -8.96 12.16 10.51
CA ILE A 4 -9.47 12.02 9.16
C ILE A 4 -8.33 11.51 8.29
N ALA A 5 -8.55 10.39 7.63
CA ALA A 5 -7.53 9.74 6.83
C ALA A 5 -8.13 9.01 5.64
N THR A 6 -7.30 8.73 4.67
CA THR A 6 -7.60 7.85 3.54
C THR A 6 -7.21 6.39 3.89
N GLN A 7 -7.19 5.50 2.92
CA GLN A 7 -6.76 4.09 3.08
C GLN A 7 -5.34 3.90 3.67
N VAL A 8 -4.54 4.95 3.81
CA VAL A 8 -3.19 4.86 4.40
C VAL A 8 -3.17 4.37 5.84
N ILE A 9 -4.31 4.47 6.57
CA ILE A 9 -4.40 3.96 7.94
C ILE A 9 -4.65 2.46 8.03
N GLU A 10 -4.98 1.81 6.93
CA GLU A 10 -5.28 0.37 6.89
C GLU A 10 -4.03 -0.47 7.22
N ALA A 11 -2.85 -0.01 6.79
CA ALA A 11 -1.59 -0.70 7.05
C ALA A 11 -0.49 0.23 7.58
N GLY A 12 0.41 -0.30 8.40
CA GLY A 12 1.62 0.40 8.85
C GLY A 12 1.42 1.51 9.89
N VAL A 13 0.18 1.76 10.33
CA VAL A 13 -0.12 2.80 11.33
C VAL A 13 -0.62 2.14 12.61
N ASP A 14 -0.04 2.53 13.74
CA ASP A 14 -0.43 2.05 15.06
C ASP A 14 -1.37 3.07 15.72
N ILE A 15 -2.67 2.84 15.57
CA ILE A 15 -3.73 3.65 16.17
C ILE A 15 -4.74 2.77 16.88
N ASP A 16 -5.36 3.33 17.92
CA ASP A 16 -6.41 2.71 18.71
C ASP A 16 -7.50 3.76 18.98
N MET A 17 -8.64 3.61 18.31
CA MET A 17 -9.75 4.55 18.37
C MET A 17 -10.98 3.88 18.96
N ASP A 18 -11.86 4.66 19.61
CA ASP A 18 -13.09 4.15 20.23
C ASP A 18 -14.23 4.00 19.21
N ILE A 19 -14.29 4.89 18.22
CA ILE A 19 -15.35 4.92 17.19
C ILE A 19 -14.71 5.14 15.82
N GLY A 20 -15.21 4.43 14.82
CA GLY A 20 -14.79 4.56 13.44
C GLY A 20 -15.96 4.77 12.47
N TYR A 21 -15.73 5.61 11.46
CA TYR A 21 -16.64 5.81 10.33
C TYR A 21 -15.87 5.52 9.05
N LYS A 22 -16.39 4.64 8.20
CA LYS A 22 -15.73 4.26 6.96
C LYS A 22 -16.72 4.13 5.82
N ASP A 23 -16.36 4.70 4.68
CA ASP A 23 -17.07 4.47 3.43
C ASP A 23 -16.82 3.04 2.92
N ILE A 24 -17.87 2.39 2.44
CA ILE A 24 -17.81 1.01 1.98
C ILE A 24 -16.87 0.90 0.78
N SER A 25 -16.01 -0.11 0.80
CA SER A 25 -15.07 -0.36 -0.29
C SER A 25 -14.85 -1.87 -0.50
N ARG A 26 -13.72 -2.41 -0.05
CA ARG A 26 -13.39 -3.83 -0.17
C ARG A 26 -13.49 -4.53 1.19
N LEU A 27 -13.95 -5.76 1.21
CA LEU A 27 -14.14 -6.52 2.45
C LEU A 27 -12.86 -6.63 3.30
N ASP A 28 -11.72 -6.82 2.68
CA ASP A 28 -10.42 -6.85 3.37
C ASP A 28 -10.03 -5.48 3.95
N SER A 29 -10.40 -4.41 3.29
CA SER A 29 -10.21 -3.03 3.76
C SER A 29 -11.09 -2.73 4.99
N GLU A 30 -12.32 -3.23 5.00
CA GLU A 30 -13.23 -3.15 6.14
C GLU A 30 -12.67 -3.85 7.38
N GLU A 31 -12.18 -5.07 7.23
CA GLU A 31 -11.55 -5.82 8.33
C GLU A 31 -10.31 -5.11 8.87
N GLN A 32 -9.46 -4.60 8.00
CA GLN A 32 -8.27 -3.86 8.41
C GLN A 32 -8.62 -2.60 9.19
N PHE A 33 -9.67 -1.88 8.76
CA PHE A 33 -10.17 -0.70 9.46
C PHE A 33 -10.77 -1.07 10.83
N MET A 34 -11.61 -2.10 10.90
CA MET A 34 -12.15 -2.61 12.16
C MET A 34 -11.05 -2.95 13.16
N GLY A 35 -9.92 -3.49 12.68
CA GLY A 35 -8.74 -3.78 13.50
C GLY A 35 -8.02 -2.54 14.07
N ARG A 36 -8.45 -1.32 13.73
CA ARG A 36 -7.96 -0.05 14.31
C ARG A 36 -8.88 0.51 15.38
N ILE A 37 -10.06 -0.06 15.53
CA ILE A 37 -11.05 0.37 16.52
C ILE A 37 -11.00 -0.58 17.70
N ASN A 38 -10.81 -0.02 18.90
CA ASN A 38 -10.57 -0.76 20.15
C ASN A 38 -9.51 -1.87 19.99
N ARG A 39 -8.42 -1.53 19.31
CA ARG A 39 -7.32 -2.47 19.01
C ARG A 39 -6.74 -3.13 20.26
N SER A 40 -6.72 -2.39 21.37
CA SER A 40 -6.23 -2.89 22.67
C SER A 40 -7.22 -3.84 23.36
N GLY A 41 -8.46 -3.95 22.89
CA GLY A 41 -9.49 -4.79 23.48
C GLY A 41 -9.94 -4.35 24.90
N LYS A 42 -9.66 -3.11 25.31
CA LYS A 42 -9.91 -2.62 26.66
C LYS A 42 -11.31 -2.04 26.85
N LYS A 43 -11.99 -1.73 25.77
CA LYS A 43 -13.31 -1.07 25.76
C LYS A 43 -14.22 -1.73 24.74
N GLU A 44 -15.40 -1.18 24.55
CA GLU A 44 -16.24 -1.46 23.39
C GLU A 44 -15.90 -0.48 22.27
N GLY A 45 -15.64 -0.99 21.06
CA GLY A 45 -15.43 -0.20 19.88
C GLY A 45 -16.64 -0.27 18.97
N VAL A 46 -16.96 0.83 18.28
CA VAL A 46 -18.09 0.88 17.35
C VAL A 46 -17.60 1.34 15.99
N VAL A 47 -17.98 0.62 14.94
CA VAL A 47 -17.69 0.98 13.55
C VAL A 47 -18.99 1.20 12.80
N TYR A 48 -19.07 2.33 12.12
CA TYR A 48 -20.17 2.67 11.22
C TYR A 48 -19.67 2.63 9.79
N PHE A 49 -20.29 1.80 8.98
CA PHE A 49 -20.09 1.77 7.55
C PHE A 49 -21.20 2.56 6.86
N PHE A 50 -20.84 3.34 5.86
CA PHE A 50 -21.77 4.10 5.04
C PHE A 50 -21.37 4.00 3.56
N ASP A 51 -22.27 4.30 2.66
CA ASP A 51 -22.06 4.29 1.22
C ASP A 51 -22.38 5.71 0.69
N MET A 52 -21.31 6.47 0.42
CA MET A 52 -21.41 7.85 -0.03
C MET A 52 -20.63 8.08 -1.33
N ASP A 53 -19.41 7.57 -1.41
CA ASP A 53 -18.53 7.76 -2.56
C ASP A 53 -18.24 6.44 -3.28
N ASP A 54 -18.13 6.51 -4.62
CA ASP A 54 -17.79 5.34 -5.43
C ASP A 54 -16.33 4.91 -5.20
N ALA A 55 -16.16 3.72 -4.64
CA ALA A 55 -14.84 3.12 -4.36
C ALA A 55 -13.99 2.96 -5.63
N SER A 56 -14.57 2.96 -6.82
CA SER A 56 -13.86 2.87 -8.11
C SER A 56 -12.92 4.04 -8.37
N ALA A 57 -13.15 5.18 -7.71
CA ALA A 57 -12.25 6.33 -7.78
C ALA A 57 -10.85 5.98 -7.26
N ILE A 58 -10.76 5.10 -6.26
CA ILE A 58 -9.52 4.66 -5.61
C ILE A 58 -9.07 3.30 -6.15
N TYR A 59 -9.99 2.34 -6.21
CA TYR A 59 -9.72 0.93 -6.56
C TYR A 59 -10.16 0.62 -8.00
N LYS A 60 -9.54 1.29 -8.97
CA LYS A 60 -9.87 1.12 -10.40
C LYS A 60 -9.73 -0.34 -10.82
N ASN A 61 -10.77 -0.85 -11.50
CA ASN A 61 -10.80 -2.22 -12.04
C ASN A 61 -10.63 -3.34 -11.00
N ASP A 62 -10.92 -3.10 -9.73
CA ASP A 62 -10.89 -4.13 -8.71
C ASP A 62 -12.26 -4.80 -8.60
N VAL A 63 -12.36 -6.08 -8.92
CA VAL A 63 -13.61 -6.84 -8.87
C VAL A 63 -14.24 -6.92 -7.47
N ARG A 64 -13.46 -6.63 -6.42
CA ARG A 64 -13.92 -6.68 -5.03
C ARG A 64 -14.83 -5.52 -4.62
N ILE A 65 -14.87 -4.44 -5.43
CA ILE A 65 -15.75 -3.29 -5.18
C ILE A 65 -17.12 -3.42 -5.84
N GLU A 66 -17.39 -4.49 -6.58
CA GLU A 66 -18.71 -4.72 -7.13
C GLU A 66 -19.74 -4.90 -6.01
N LYS A 67 -20.92 -4.33 -6.14
CA LYS A 67 -21.96 -4.25 -5.10
C LYS A 67 -22.36 -5.58 -4.46
N ASP A 68 -22.32 -6.64 -5.24
CA ASP A 68 -22.58 -8.01 -4.77
C ASP A 68 -21.43 -8.59 -3.91
N LYS A 69 -20.28 -7.91 -3.83
CA LYS A 69 -19.06 -8.31 -3.11
C LYS A 69 -18.68 -7.34 -1.97
N THR A 70 -19.48 -6.30 -1.76
CA THR A 70 -19.28 -5.30 -0.71
C THR A 70 -20.27 -5.46 0.43
N LEU A 71 -20.16 -4.65 1.48
CA LEU A 71 -21.09 -4.64 2.61
C LEU A 71 -22.52 -4.17 2.25
N GLU A 72 -22.78 -3.75 1.02
CA GLU A 72 -24.13 -3.55 0.55
C GLU A 72 -24.92 -4.88 0.51
N ASN A 73 -24.23 -6.00 0.30
CA ASN A 73 -24.81 -7.34 0.29
C ASN A 73 -24.81 -7.97 1.69
N GLU A 74 -25.97 -8.45 2.15
CA GLU A 74 -26.14 -9.08 3.47
C GLU A 74 -25.28 -10.34 3.65
N GLU A 75 -25.12 -11.16 2.62
CA GLU A 75 -24.27 -12.35 2.66
C GLU A 75 -22.82 -11.97 2.98
N ILE A 76 -22.32 -10.88 2.37
CA ILE A 76 -20.96 -10.40 2.59
C ILE A 76 -20.79 -9.84 4.00
N ARG A 77 -21.81 -9.20 4.56
CA ARG A 77 -21.79 -8.76 5.97
C ARG A 77 -21.62 -9.94 6.91
N GLN A 78 -22.33 -11.05 6.65
CA GLN A 78 -22.18 -12.27 7.46
C GLN A 78 -20.78 -12.89 7.33
N LEU A 79 -20.21 -12.91 6.13
CA LEU A 79 -18.83 -13.38 5.93
C LEU A 79 -17.81 -12.53 6.70
N LEU A 80 -17.99 -11.20 6.75
CA LEU A 80 -17.15 -10.31 7.54
C LEU A 80 -17.28 -10.59 9.04
N LEU A 81 -18.52 -10.72 9.56
CA LEU A 81 -18.77 -10.98 10.97
C LEU A 81 -18.18 -12.33 11.43
N LEU A 82 -18.27 -13.35 10.59
CA LEU A 82 -17.71 -14.68 10.84
C LEU A 82 -16.22 -14.77 10.52
N LYS A 83 -15.64 -13.72 9.94
CA LYS A 83 -14.25 -13.70 9.43
C LYS A 83 -13.95 -14.84 8.45
N ASN A 84 -14.95 -15.25 7.68
CA ASN A 84 -14.83 -16.35 6.73
C ASN A 84 -14.32 -15.86 5.36
N PHE A 85 -13.12 -15.31 5.34
CA PHE A 85 -12.48 -14.84 4.12
C PHE A 85 -12.18 -15.93 3.09
N PRO A 86 -11.80 -17.18 3.47
CA PRO A 86 -11.62 -18.24 2.49
C PRO A 86 -12.86 -18.45 1.62
N GLU A 87 -14.03 -18.55 2.21
CA GLU A 87 -15.29 -18.69 1.47
C GLU A 87 -15.58 -17.49 0.57
N PHE A 88 -15.34 -16.27 1.07
CA PHE A 88 -15.49 -15.06 0.26
C PHE A 88 -14.63 -15.11 -1.00
N TYR A 89 -13.35 -15.44 -0.85
CA TYR A 89 -12.45 -15.50 -2.00
C TYR A 89 -12.77 -16.64 -2.95
N GLU A 90 -13.08 -17.82 -2.44
CA GLU A 90 -13.39 -18.98 -3.26
C GLU A 90 -14.73 -18.85 -4.01
N SER A 91 -15.78 -18.36 -3.35
CA SER A 91 -17.13 -18.31 -3.91
C SER A 91 -17.42 -17.04 -4.72
N LYS A 92 -16.83 -15.90 -4.37
CA LYS A 92 -17.15 -14.60 -4.97
C LYS A 92 -16.01 -14.05 -5.86
N ILE A 93 -14.78 -14.13 -5.39
CA ILE A 93 -13.66 -13.43 -6.07
C ILE A 93 -13.04 -14.28 -7.16
N LEU A 94 -12.67 -15.53 -6.87
CA LEU A 94 -12.03 -16.41 -7.85
C LEU A 94 -12.89 -16.64 -9.10
N PRO A 95 -14.22 -16.86 -9.02
CA PRO A 95 -15.06 -16.98 -10.20
C PRO A 95 -15.07 -15.71 -11.07
N SER A 96 -15.06 -14.53 -10.41
CA SER A 96 -15.02 -13.23 -11.13
C SER A 96 -13.71 -13.03 -11.86
N ILE A 97 -12.58 -13.31 -11.21
CA ILE A 97 -11.25 -13.22 -11.83
C ILE A 97 -11.13 -14.18 -13.01
N LYS A 98 -11.61 -15.42 -12.87
CA LYS A 98 -11.61 -16.40 -13.97
C LYS A 98 -12.42 -15.90 -15.16
N LYS A 99 -13.64 -15.39 -14.90
CA LYS A 99 -14.52 -14.85 -15.93
C LYS A 99 -13.91 -13.62 -16.65
N GLU A 100 -13.19 -12.77 -15.92
CA GLU A 100 -12.48 -11.65 -16.55
C GLU A 100 -11.27 -12.12 -17.35
N GLY A 101 -10.49 -13.05 -16.84
CA GLY A 101 -9.38 -13.67 -17.57
C GLY A 101 -9.82 -14.31 -18.89
N GLU A 102 -10.99 -14.94 -18.93
CA GLU A 102 -11.59 -15.49 -20.15
C GLU A 102 -11.94 -14.41 -21.19
N LYS A 103 -12.37 -13.21 -20.74
CA LYS A 103 -12.69 -12.09 -21.65
C LYS A 103 -11.46 -11.47 -22.29
N ILE A 104 -10.34 -11.43 -21.60
CA ILE A 104 -9.10 -10.79 -22.05
C ILE A 104 -8.38 -11.58 -23.15
N ASN A 105 -8.91 -12.72 -23.58
CA ASN A 105 -8.31 -13.56 -24.64
C ASN A 105 -6.90 -14.10 -24.31
N ASP A 106 -6.51 -14.06 -23.05
CA ASP A 106 -5.28 -14.66 -22.56
C ASP A 106 -5.48 -16.18 -22.41
N LYS A 107 -5.93 -16.79 -23.50
CA LYS A 107 -6.20 -18.24 -23.55
C LYS A 107 -5.00 -19.08 -23.15
N ASN A 108 -3.82 -18.47 -23.00
CA ASN A 108 -2.60 -19.20 -22.79
C ASN A 108 -1.61 -18.46 -21.90
N LEU A 109 -2.05 -18.07 -20.69
CA LEU A 109 -1.10 -17.59 -19.68
C LEU A 109 -0.02 -18.67 -19.43
N GLU A 110 -0.44 -19.93 -19.37
CA GLU A 110 0.44 -21.09 -19.27
C GLU A 110 1.34 -21.22 -20.50
N GLU A 111 0.76 -21.17 -21.71
CA GLU A 111 1.53 -21.20 -22.98
C GLU A 111 2.48 -20.02 -23.13
N PHE A 112 2.04 -18.82 -22.71
CA PHE A 112 2.90 -17.64 -22.66
C PHE A 112 4.10 -17.87 -21.75
N PHE A 113 3.87 -18.30 -20.50
CA PHE A 113 4.96 -18.51 -19.55
C PHE A 113 5.87 -19.64 -19.99
N CYS A 114 5.33 -20.79 -20.38
CA CYS A 114 6.13 -21.91 -20.87
C CYS A 114 6.96 -21.51 -22.10
N GLY A 115 6.38 -20.81 -23.06
CA GLY A 115 7.08 -20.34 -24.26
C GLY A 115 8.17 -19.32 -23.96
N LYS A 116 7.88 -18.32 -23.11
CA LYS A 116 8.87 -17.28 -22.75
C LYS A 116 9.98 -17.80 -21.84
N VAL A 117 9.66 -18.72 -20.94
CA VAL A 117 10.67 -19.39 -20.10
C VAL A 117 11.57 -20.29 -20.93
N ALA A 118 11.01 -21.07 -21.86
CA ALA A 118 11.78 -21.91 -22.76
C ALA A 118 12.75 -21.09 -23.65
N LEU A 119 12.36 -19.89 -24.03
CA LEU A 119 13.21 -18.94 -24.78
C LEU A 119 14.13 -18.10 -23.88
N LEU A 120 14.14 -18.34 -22.57
CA LEU A 120 14.90 -17.54 -21.56
C LEU A 120 14.57 -16.03 -21.59
N ASN A 121 13.40 -15.66 -22.10
CA ASN A 121 12.95 -14.26 -22.17
C ASN A 121 12.40 -13.80 -20.81
N MET A 122 13.26 -13.81 -19.80
CA MET A 122 12.91 -13.43 -18.42
C MET A 122 12.43 -11.98 -18.26
N PRO A 123 12.92 -10.98 -19.03
CA PRO A 123 12.39 -9.62 -18.95
C PRO A 123 10.89 -9.53 -19.28
N GLU A 124 10.41 -10.28 -20.27
CA GLU A 124 8.99 -10.31 -20.64
C GLU A 124 8.15 -11.01 -19.56
N VAL A 125 8.66 -12.11 -19.00
CA VAL A 125 8.03 -12.82 -17.88
C VAL A 125 7.92 -11.87 -16.67
N ALA A 126 9.00 -11.21 -16.28
CA ALA A 126 9.02 -10.27 -15.17
C ALA A 126 8.04 -9.11 -15.36
N LYS A 127 7.97 -8.56 -16.59
CA LYS A 127 7.03 -7.49 -16.93
C LYS A 127 5.58 -7.93 -16.73
N ARG A 128 5.23 -9.14 -17.16
CA ARG A 128 3.85 -9.66 -17.06
C ARG A 128 3.47 -10.13 -15.66
N MET A 129 4.45 -10.54 -14.86
CA MET A 129 4.26 -10.91 -13.45
C MET A 129 4.27 -9.72 -12.49
N ARG A 130 4.45 -8.50 -12.99
CA ARG A 130 4.47 -7.31 -12.14
C ARG A 130 3.08 -7.07 -11.54
N LEU A 131 2.97 -7.17 -10.22
CA LEU A 131 1.73 -6.95 -9.47
C LEU A 131 1.45 -5.46 -9.23
N ILE A 132 2.51 -4.66 -9.16
CA ILE A 132 2.43 -3.21 -8.96
C ILE A 132 3.05 -2.54 -10.16
N ASP A 133 2.27 -1.71 -10.82
CA ASP A 133 2.77 -0.91 -11.95
C ASP A 133 3.42 0.38 -11.42
N ASP A 134 4.75 0.37 -11.35
CA ASP A 134 5.56 1.51 -10.89
C ASP A 134 5.69 2.61 -11.96
N ASN A 135 4.67 2.83 -12.77
CA ASN A 135 4.66 3.92 -13.76
C ASN A 135 4.59 5.31 -13.12
N ARG A 136 4.52 5.39 -11.80
CA ARG A 136 4.57 6.66 -11.07
C ARG A 136 6.02 7.05 -10.84
N GLN A 137 6.36 8.28 -11.21
CA GLN A 137 7.62 8.87 -10.80
C GLN A 137 7.63 8.95 -9.26
N MET A 138 8.44 8.10 -8.64
CA MET A 138 8.70 8.21 -7.22
C MET A 138 9.74 9.31 -7.00
N VAL A 139 9.38 10.28 -6.18
CA VAL A 139 10.28 11.34 -5.75
C VAL A 139 10.59 11.14 -4.29
N SER A 140 11.88 11.01 -3.97
CA SER A 140 12.31 11.02 -2.58
C SER A 140 12.24 12.42 -2.03
N VAL A 141 11.49 12.62 -0.96
CA VAL A 141 11.35 13.92 -0.29
C VAL A 141 12.10 13.87 1.04
N TYR A 142 13.05 14.79 1.20
CA TYR A 142 13.74 14.97 2.46
C TYR A 142 13.06 16.06 3.29
N LEU A 143 12.72 15.72 4.54
CA LEU A 143 12.11 16.66 5.47
C LEU A 143 13.17 17.15 6.47
N GLY A 144 13.73 18.34 6.22
CA GLY A 144 14.70 18.98 7.11
C GLY A 144 14.10 19.34 8.47
N ARG A 145 14.10 18.41 9.40
CA ARG A 145 13.65 18.59 10.79
C ARG A 145 14.83 18.56 11.74
N ILE A 146 14.67 19.20 12.90
CA ILE A 146 15.57 19.00 14.03
C ILE A 146 15.09 17.75 14.76
N ILE A 147 15.93 16.73 14.87
CA ILE A 147 15.63 15.45 15.53
C ILE A 147 16.55 15.33 16.75
N GLN A 148 16.04 14.76 17.82
CA GLN A 148 16.83 14.39 18.99
C GLN A 148 17.30 12.95 18.79
N GLY A 149 18.59 12.76 18.64
CA GLY A 149 19.23 11.45 18.49
C GLY A 149 19.26 10.67 19.82
N GLU A 150 19.64 9.39 19.75
CA GLU A 150 19.67 8.46 20.91
C GLU A 150 20.62 8.91 22.05
N LYS A 151 21.58 9.79 21.78
CA LYS A 151 22.57 10.29 22.75
C LYS A 151 22.36 11.76 23.12
N ASP A 152 21.12 12.26 23.09
CA ASP A 152 20.79 13.68 23.33
C ASP A 152 21.44 14.66 22.32
N GLU A 153 22.03 14.17 21.26
CA GLU A 153 22.54 14.98 20.17
C GLU A 153 21.38 15.51 19.32
N LYS A 154 21.41 16.83 19.08
CA LYS A 154 20.46 17.45 18.16
C LYS A 154 21.00 17.35 16.73
N ILE A 155 20.31 16.61 15.91
CA ILE A 155 20.63 16.53 14.47
C ILE A 155 19.75 17.56 13.74
N ASP A 156 20.40 18.56 13.14
CA ASP A 156 19.71 19.55 12.31
C ASP A 156 19.66 19.07 10.86
N GLY A 157 18.53 18.51 10.48
CA GLY A 157 18.31 18.02 9.12
C GLY A 157 18.41 19.12 8.03
N ARG A 158 18.19 20.39 8.35
CA ARG A 158 18.37 21.48 7.36
C ARG A 158 19.85 21.72 7.08
N ALA A 159 20.68 21.68 8.12
CA ALA A 159 22.13 21.79 7.99
C ALA A 159 22.70 20.63 7.17
N LEU A 160 22.28 19.38 7.48
CA LEU A 160 22.68 18.20 6.71
C LEU A 160 22.27 18.29 5.23
N TRP A 161 21.06 18.79 4.95
CA TRP A 161 20.62 18.99 3.57
C TRP A 161 21.44 20.03 2.82
N GLN A 162 21.82 21.09 3.50
CA GLN A 162 22.68 22.12 2.91
C GLN A 162 24.08 21.57 2.60
N GLU A 163 24.68 20.86 3.55
CA GLU A 163 25.97 20.19 3.38
C GLU A 163 25.93 19.17 2.22
N TYR A 164 24.85 18.39 2.11
CA TYR A 164 24.64 17.45 1.01
C TYR A 164 24.61 18.14 -0.35
N LYS A 165 23.92 19.29 -0.46
CA LYS A 165 23.87 20.08 -1.70
C LYS A 165 25.23 20.66 -2.07
N GLU A 166 25.92 21.26 -1.11
CA GLU A 166 27.25 21.82 -1.31
C GLU A 166 28.25 20.76 -1.78
N LEU A 167 28.16 19.56 -1.21
CA LEU A 167 29.00 18.43 -1.62
C LEU A 167 28.66 17.95 -3.03
N ILE A 168 27.39 17.97 -3.46
CA ILE A 168 27.02 17.65 -4.85
C ILE A 168 27.63 18.65 -5.83
N GLU A 169 27.61 19.93 -5.51
CA GLU A 169 28.12 21.00 -6.34
C GLU A 169 29.68 21.12 -6.33
N GLU A 170 30.32 20.52 -5.31
CA GLU A 170 31.78 20.54 -5.18
C GLU A 170 32.47 19.78 -6.33
N CYS A 171 33.23 20.48 -7.15
CA CYS A 171 33.91 19.95 -8.33
C CYS A 171 35.36 19.55 -8.10
N LYS A 172 35.95 19.91 -6.94
CA LYS A 172 37.38 19.73 -6.66
C LYS A 172 37.73 18.38 -6.01
N LEU A 173 36.74 17.69 -5.45
CA LEU A 173 36.94 16.39 -4.80
C LEU A 173 37.06 15.27 -5.82
N GLU A 174 37.93 14.31 -5.56
CA GLU A 174 37.96 13.08 -6.33
C GLU A 174 36.65 12.29 -6.18
N TYR A 175 36.27 11.59 -7.23
CA TYR A 175 34.98 10.87 -7.27
C TYR A 175 34.79 9.89 -6.10
N ALA A 176 35.83 9.13 -5.75
CA ALA A 176 35.79 8.15 -4.65
C ALA A 176 35.59 8.84 -3.30
N GLU A 177 36.30 9.91 -3.00
CA GLU A 177 36.17 10.69 -1.78
C GLU A 177 34.79 11.34 -1.66
N LYS A 178 34.30 11.94 -2.76
CA LYS A 178 32.96 12.53 -2.83
C LYS A 178 31.88 11.50 -2.55
N LYS A 179 32.02 10.29 -3.10
CA LYS A 179 31.04 9.22 -2.90
C LYS A 179 30.97 8.75 -1.43
N ILE A 180 32.12 8.65 -0.75
CA ILE A 180 32.17 8.30 0.66
C ILE A 180 31.46 9.37 1.50
N LYS A 181 31.82 10.63 1.32
CA LYS A 181 31.19 11.75 2.04
C LYS A 181 29.68 11.86 1.82
N LEU A 182 29.21 11.66 0.59
CA LEU A 182 27.80 11.61 0.28
C LEU A 182 27.08 10.43 0.97
N HIS A 183 27.76 9.29 1.09
CA HIS A 183 27.20 8.13 1.81
C HIS A 183 27.07 8.43 3.30
N ASP A 184 28.11 9.03 3.91
CA ASP A 184 28.12 9.35 5.34
C ASP A 184 27.02 10.36 5.70
N ILE A 185 26.83 11.40 4.89
CA ILE A 185 25.75 12.36 5.09
C ILE A 185 24.38 11.68 4.94
N ARG A 186 24.19 10.83 3.94
CA ARG A 186 22.94 10.09 3.74
C ARG A 186 22.60 9.16 4.90
N SER A 187 23.59 8.59 5.56
CA SER A 187 23.37 7.72 6.72
C SER A 187 22.88 8.47 7.95
N GLN A 188 23.07 9.78 7.98
CA GLN A 188 22.60 10.67 9.06
C GLN A 188 21.25 11.33 8.74
N MET A 189 20.80 11.27 7.48
CA MET A 189 19.52 11.79 6.99
C MET A 189 18.38 10.82 7.22
#